data_858a4968a1d072c2d5f41adc3af180c6
#
_entry.id   858a4968a1d072c2d5f41adc3af180c6
#
_cell.length_a   1.000
_cell.length_b   1.000
_cell.length_c   1.000
_cell.angle_alpha   90.00
_cell.angle_beta   90.00
_cell.angle_gamma   90.00
#
_symmetry.space_group_name_H-M   'P 1'
#
loop_
_entity.id
_entity.type
_entity.pdbx_description
1 polymer ?
#
loop_
_entity_poly.entity_id
_entity_poly.type
_entity_poly.pdbx_seq_one_letter_code
_entity_poly.pdbx_strand_id
1 'polypeptide(L)'
;MDRQVEVRWPLCTSETHPNPCCVILDSIGEGVLTIDLHRRIVSIFNKAAERITGFTASEALGRHCFDVLRSSICQGNCPLDTVLSRGKPVQDLPCTLIDRKGREIRVTVTLAPILDALGQPVGAVETIRDISAVHTLREALSGRFRMGEMVSKSPRMQEIFDILPDIAESDSTVLIEGPTGSGKEVMAAAIHELSPRRKGPFVKVNCAAIPDTLLESELFGYLRGAFTDAKRDKPGRFALAQGGTLFLDEVGDMSPAVQVKLLRVLEEKQFVPLGGTTPVKVDVRIIAATNRPLEELVSRKIFRDDLYYRLNIIKIELPPLRERKEDIPLLVEHFLSRLNSIKGKNISGVSERVMQILMNHSFPGNIRELENIIEHAYVLCRESTIQERHLPRELIEESRASRERSIATLDPMWEKEAMRIKEALEAAGGKKLAAARSLGVSRITLWRRMRRLGLQ
;
A
#
# COMPACT_ATOMS: atom_id res chain seq x y z
N MET A 1 -50.26 -2.37 -32.30
CA MET A 1 -49.63 -3.31 -33.28
C MET A 1 -48.13 -3.12 -33.13
N ASP A 2 -47.58 -3.82 -32.16
CA ASP A 2 -46.12 -3.81 -31.91
C ASP A 2 -45.43 -4.62 -33.00
N ARG A 3 -44.73 -3.95 -33.89
CA ARG A 3 -43.73 -4.62 -34.74
C ARG A 3 -42.50 -4.90 -33.88
N GLN A 4 -42.44 -6.08 -33.32
CA GLN A 4 -41.15 -6.63 -32.83
C GLN A 4 -40.24 -6.75 -34.04
N VAL A 5 -39.26 -5.88 -34.10
CA VAL A 5 -38.12 -6.00 -35.03
C VAL A 5 -37.26 -7.15 -34.48
N GLU A 6 -37.43 -8.36 -35.04
CA GLU A 6 -36.53 -9.46 -34.78
C GLU A 6 -35.14 -9.08 -35.34
N VAL A 7 -34.27 -8.67 -34.45
CA VAL A 7 -32.84 -8.46 -34.79
C VAL A 7 -32.26 -9.84 -35.07
N ARG A 8 -32.07 -10.18 -36.33
CA ARG A 8 -31.36 -11.39 -36.77
C ARG A 8 -29.85 -11.18 -36.53
N TRP A 9 -29.36 -11.75 -35.45
CA TRP A 9 -27.94 -11.79 -35.16
C TRP A 9 -27.24 -12.78 -36.10
N PRO A 10 -26.27 -12.37 -36.97
CA PRO A 10 -25.54 -13.35 -37.78
C PRO A 10 -24.68 -14.18 -36.86
N LEU A 11 -24.89 -15.50 -36.86
CA LEU A 11 -24.04 -16.46 -36.16
C LEU A 11 -22.63 -16.42 -36.75
N CYS A 12 -21.66 -16.03 -35.95
CA CYS A 12 -20.25 -16.05 -36.29
C CYS A 12 -19.70 -17.44 -35.89
N THR A 13 -20.03 -18.49 -36.66
CA THR A 13 -19.47 -19.82 -36.46
C THR A 13 -18.43 -20.09 -37.56
N SER A 14 -17.21 -20.43 -37.12
CA SER A 14 -16.03 -20.58 -37.98
C SER A 14 -15.98 -21.90 -38.79
N GLU A 15 -17.01 -22.74 -38.77
CA GLU A 15 -16.87 -24.14 -39.27
C GLU A 15 -17.03 -24.29 -40.80
N THR A 16 -17.60 -23.33 -41.52
CA THR A 16 -17.83 -23.50 -42.97
C THR A 16 -17.28 -22.41 -43.85
N HIS A 17 -17.15 -21.18 -43.43
CA HIS A 17 -16.44 -20.07 -44.10
C HIS A 17 -16.00 -19.06 -43.06
N PRO A 18 -14.70 -18.96 -42.74
CA PRO A 18 -14.21 -17.97 -41.74
C PRO A 18 -14.45 -16.54 -42.26
N ASN A 19 -15.44 -15.88 -41.70
CA ASN A 19 -15.59 -14.45 -41.90
C ASN A 19 -14.34 -13.77 -41.31
N PRO A 20 -13.68 -12.83 -42.02
CA PRO A 20 -12.51 -12.12 -41.52
C PRO A 20 -12.68 -11.56 -40.11
N CYS A 21 -13.87 -11.13 -39.74
CA CYS A 21 -14.18 -10.66 -38.38
C CYS A 21 -14.05 -11.75 -37.30
N CYS A 22 -14.41 -13.00 -37.60
CA CYS A 22 -14.29 -14.11 -36.64
C CYS A 22 -12.81 -14.47 -36.40
N VAL A 23 -11.99 -14.45 -37.47
CA VAL A 23 -10.55 -14.71 -37.36
C VAL A 23 -9.86 -13.63 -36.49
N ILE A 24 -10.25 -12.37 -36.68
CA ILE A 24 -9.73 -11.25 -35.88
C ILE A 24 -10.13 -11.44 -34.41
N LEU A 25 -11.39 -11.73 -34.11
CA LEU A 25 -11.89 -11.93 -32.76
C LEU A 25 -11.26 -13.12 -32.06
N ASP A 26 -10.97 -14.20 -32.78
CA ASP A 26 -10.30 -15.39 -32.23
C ASP A 26 -8.79 -15.18 -32.02
N SER A 27 -8.18 -14.21 -32.72
CA SER A 27 -6.77 -13.83 -32.51
C SER A 27 -6.55 -12.94 -31.29
N ILE A 28 -7.62 -12.34 -30.74
CA ILE A 28 -7.54 -11.48 -29.55
C ILE A 28 -7.43 -12.36 -28.31
N GLY A 29 -6.51 -12.00 -27.42
CA GLY A 29 -6.30 -12.71 -26.14
C GLY A 29 -7.42 -12.51 -25.11
N GLU A 30 -8.33 -11.56 -25.35
CA GLU A 30 -9.48 -11.26 -24.48
C GLU A 30 -10.72 -12.04 -24.91
N GLY A 31 -11.50 -12.51 -23.93
CA GLY A 31 -12.80 -13.09 -24.18
C GLY A 31 -13.75 -12.04 -24.69
N VAL A 32 -14.42 -12.31 -25.82
CA VAL A 32 -15.43 -11.39 -26.41
C VAL A 32 -16.73 -12.17 -26.58
N LEU A 33 -17.81 -11.59 -26.07
CA LEU A 33 -19.16 -12.13 -26.24
C LEU A 33 -20.20 -11.03 -26.48
N THR A 34 -21.28 -11.39 -27.15
CA THR A 34 -22.42 -10.50 -27.41
C THR A 34 -23.64 -10.96 -26.63
N ILE A 35 -24.37 -10.01 -26.06
CA ILE A 35 -25.53 -10.24 -25.19
C ILE A 35 -26.70 -9.45 -25.73
N ASP A 36 -27.90 -10.08 -25.81
CA ASP A 36 -29.14 -9.43 -26.20
C ASP A 36 -29.81 -8.68 -25.02
N LEU A 37 -30.96 -8.06 -25.30
CA LEU A 37 -31.77 -7.37 -24.29
C LEU A 37 -32.31 -8.32 -23.19
N HIS A 38 -32.38 -9.63 -23.47
CA HIS A 38 -32.84 -10.66 -22.54
C HIS A 38 -31.68 -11.29 -21.76
N ARG A 39 -30.47 -10.70 -21.85
CA ARG A 39 -29.25 -11.16 -21.22
C ARG A 39 -28.77 -12.54 -21.69
N ARG A 40 -29.11 -12.92 -22.95
CA ARG A 40 -28.63 -14.16 -23.58
C ARG A 40 -27.42 -13.88 -24.43
N ILE A 41 -26.47 -14.81 -24.42
CA ILE A 41 -25.32 -14.80 -25.32
C ILE A 41 -25.82 -15.19 -26.71
N VAL A 42 -25.63 -14.33 -27.72
CA VAL A 42 -26.37 -14.48 -28.99
C VAL A 42 -25.54 -14.79 -30.22
N SER A 43 -24.41 -14.15 -30.47
CA SER A 43 -23.73 -14.32 -31.75
C SER A 43 -22.23 -14.54 -31.68
N ILE A 44 -21.54 -13.91 -30.73
CA ILE A 44 -20.11 -13.99 -30.56
C ILE A 44 -19.80 -14.61 -29.20
N PHE A 45 -18.93 -15.60 -29.22
CA PHE A 45 -18.28 -16.18 -28.06
C PHE A 45 -16.96 -16.75 -28.55
N ASN A 46 -15.90 -15.93 -28.50
CA ASN A 46 -14.63 -16.24 -29.15
C ASN A 46 -13.79 -17.29 -28.38
N LYS A 47 -12.73 -17.76 -29.01
CA LYS A 47 -11.81 -18.77 -28.42
C LYS A 47 -11.22 -18.37 -27.07
N ALA A 48 -10.99 -17.07 -26.83
CA ALA A 48 -10.51 -16.59 -25.55
C ALA A 48 -11.60 -16.70 -24.46
N ALA A 49 -12.87 -16.40 -24.80
CA ALA A 49 -14.00 -16.59 -23.88
C ALA A 49 -14.19 -18.07 -23.52
N GLU A 50 -14.02 -18.99 -24.48
CA GLU A 50 -14.03 -20.42 -24.19
C GLU A 50 -12.92 -20.85 -23.21
N ARG A 51 -11.69 -20.34 -23.42
CA ARG A 51 -10.56 -20.64 -22.51
C ARG A 51 -10.77 -20.12 -21.11
N ILE A 52 -11.28 -18.88 -20.97
CA ILE A 52 -11.49 -18.21 -19.68
C ILE A 52 -12.64 -18.87 -18.92
N THR A 53 -13.78 -19.10 -19.57
CA THR A 53 -14.98 -19.60 -18.87
C THR A 53 -15.05 -21.12 -18.78
N GLY A 54 -14.34 -21.85 -19.67
CA GLY A 54 -14.37 -23.30 -19.79
C GLY A 54 -15.64 -23.84 -20.48
N PHE A 55 -16.50 -22.98 -21.02
CA PHE A 55 -17.65 -23.35 -21.86
C PHE A 55 -17.27 -23.21 -23.33
N THR A 56 -17.75 -24.11 -24.18
CA THR A 56 -17.63 -23.95 -25.63
C THR A 56 -18.66 -22.95 -26.15
N ALA A 57 -18.41 -22.35 -27.31
CA ALA A 57 -19.36 -21.43 -27.93
C ALA A 57 -20.75 -22.09 -28.15
N SER A 58 -20.77 -23.37 -28.57
CA SER A 58 -22.01 -24.13 -28.75
C SER A 58 -22.81 -24.37 -27.46
N GLU A 59 -22.13 -24.44 -26.33
CA GLU A 59 -22.76 -24.56 -25.01
C GLU A 59 -23.18 -23.21 -24.42
N ALA A 60 -22.49 -22.12 -24.76
CA ALA A 60 -22.71 -20.78 -24.23
C ALA A 60 -23.82 -20.03 -24.98
N LEU A 61 -23.90 -20.18 -26.30
CA LEU A 61 -24.90 -19.52 -27.15
C LEU A 61 -26.33 -19.91 -26.73
N GLY A 62 -27.20 -18.90 -26.63
CA GLY A 62 -28.58 -19.04 -26.18
C GLY A 62 -28.77 -19.10 -24.66
N ARG A 63 -27.71 -19.28 -23.87
CA ARG A 63 -27.79 -19.24 -22.40
C ARG A 63 -27.75 -17.81 -21.89
N HIS A 64 -28.20 -17.61 -20.67
CA HIS A 64 -28.04 -16.34 -19.98
C HIS A 64 -26.57 -16.12 -19.61
N CYS A 65 -26.08 -14.90 -19.77
CA CYS A 65 -24.69 -14.54 -19.50
C CYS A 65 -24.27 -14.88 -18.05
N PHE A 66 -25.15 -14.69 -17.07
CA PHE A 66 -24.87 -14.99 -15.66
C PHE A 66 -24.72 -16.50 -15.37
N ASP A 67 -25.29 -17.41 -16.19
CA ASP A 67 -25.15 -18.87 -16.06
C ASP A 67 -23.76 -19.33 -16.54
N VAL A 68 -23.19 -18.61 -17.50
CA VAL A 68 -21.88 -18.90 -18.11
C VAL A 68 -20.75 -18.19 -17.37
N LEU A 69 -20.90 -16.89 -17.10
CA LEU A 69 -19.86 -16.07 -16.49
C LEU A 69 -19.80 -16.22 -14.97
N ARG A 70 -20.92 -16.45 -14.30
CA ARG A 70 -21.01 -16.61 -12.83
C ARG A 70 -20.21 -15.59 -12.07
N SER A 71 -20.28 -14.33 -12.50
CA SER A 71 -19.44 -13.27 -11.98
C SER A 71 -19.97 -12.72 -10.66
N SER A 72 -19.05 -12.24 -9.82
CA SER A 72 -19.40 -11.53 -8.58
C SER A 72 -20.26 -10.29 -8.79
N ILE A 73 -20.22 -9.67 -9.98
CA ILE A 73 -21.05 -8.52 -10.35
C ILE A 73 -22.46 -8.90 -10.85
N CYS A 74 -22.74 -10.19 -11.05
CA CYS A 74 -24.07 -10.65 -11.45
C CYS A 74 -25.07 -10.69 -10.28
N GLN A 75 -24.58 -10.65 -9.02
CA GLN A 75 -25.39 -10.69 -7.80
C GLN A 75 -25.69 -9.28 -7.30
N GLY A 76 -26.72 -8.62 -7.80
CA GLY A 76 -27.15 -7.29 -7.32
C GLY A 76 -27.22 -6.25 -8.43
N ASN A 77 -26.29 -5.32 -8.50
CA ASN A 77 -26.24 -4.27 -9.52
C ASN A 77 -25.46 -4.73 -10.76
N CYS A 78 -26.11 -5.42 -11.67
CA CYS A 78 -25.50 -5.84 -12.91
C CYS A 78 -25.16 -4.61 -13.79
N PRO A 79 -23.89 -4.40 -14.18
CA PRO A 79 -23.50 -3.24 -14.99
C PRO A 79 -24.15 -3.25 -16.39
N LEU A 80 -24.58 -4.41 -16.88
CA LEU A 80 -25.31 -4.56 -18.14
C LEU A 80 -26.62 -3.74 -18.12
N ASP A 81 -27.33 -3.66 -16.98
CA ASP A 81 -28.54 -2.87 -16.85
C ASP A 81 -28.29 -1.37 -17.08
N THR A 82 -27.16 -0.89 -16.59
CA THR A 82 -26.75 0.51 -16.83
C THR A 82 -26.39 0.75 -18.28
N VAL A 83 -25.70 -0.19 -18.92
CA VAL A 83 -25.30 -0.10 -20.32
C VAL A 83 -26.53 -0.12 -21.25
N LEU A 84 -27.47 -1.02 -21.01
CA LEU A 84 -28.68 -1.15 -21.82
C LEU A 84 -29.67 0.00 -21.61
N SER A 85 -29.82 0.52 -20.37
CA SER A 85 -30.75 1.61 -20.07
C SER A 85 -30.24 3.00 -20.41
N ARG A 86 -28.91 3.25 -20.23
CA ARG A 86 -28.30 4.57 -20.39
C ARG A 86 -27.48 4.73 -21.67
N GLY A 87 -27.23 3.64 -22.41
CA GLY A 87 -26.39 3.65 -23.62
C GLY A 87 -24.92 4.05 -23.36
N LYS A 88 -24.43 3.98 -22.10
CA LYS A 88 -23.06 4.37 -21.76
C LYS A 88 -22.21 3.14 -21.49
N PRO A 89 -20.99 3.06 -22.05
CA PRO A 89 -20.07 1.94 -21.78
C PRO A 89 -19.58 1.97 -20.31
N VAL A 90 -19.30 0.77 -19.79
CA VAL A 90 -18.59 0.55 -18.53
C VAL A 90 -17.24 -0.05 -18.88
N GLN A 91 -16.15 0.53 -18.41
CA GLN A 91 -14.78 0.12 -18.76
C GLN A 91 -14.03 -0.39 -17.54
N ASP A 92 -13.19 -1.41 -17.78
CA ASP A 92 -12.19 -1.95 -16.83
C ASP A 92 -12.76 -2.26 -15.42
N LEU A 93 -13.97 -2.83 -15.36
CA LEU A 93 -14.59 -3.21 -14.09
C LEU A 93 -13.94 -4.50 -13.57
N PRO A 94 -13.21 -4.46 -12.44
CA PRO A 94 -12.60 -5.66 -11.88
C PRO A 94 -13.68 -6.53 -11.22
N CYS A 95 -13.65 -7.82 -11.50
CA CYS A 95 -14.53 -8.81 -10.90
C CYS A 95 -13.90 -10.22 -10.89
N THR A 96 -14.57 -11.15 -10.20
CA THR A 96 -14.20 -12.56 -10.19
C THR A 96 -15.24 -13.35 -10.97
N LEU A 97 -14.79 -14.20 -11.89
CA LEU A 97 -15.59 -15.21 -12.59
C LEU A 97 -15.38 -16.58 -11.93
N ILE A 98 -16.39 -17.43 -12.03
CA ILE A 98 -16.27 -18.85 -11.67
C ILE A 98 -16.39 -19.67 -12.95
N ASP A 99 -15.30 -20.38 -13.34
CA ASP A 99 -15.27 -21.20 -14.53
C ASP A 99 -16.19 -22.44 -14.40
N ARG A 100 -16.31 -23.22 -15.47
CA ARG A 100 -17.10 -24.46 -15.47
C ARG A 100 -16.65 -25.46 -14.42
N LYS A 101 -15.34 -25.45 -14.05
CA LYS A 101 -14.74 -26.37 -13.06
C LYS A 101 -14.84 -25.85 -11.63
N GLY A 102 -15.47 -24.69 -11.41
CA GLY A 102 -15.59 -24.06 -10.09
C GLY A 102 -14.36 -23.27 -9.66
N ARG A 103 -13.40 -22.97 -10.56
CA ARG A 103 -12.21 -22.18 -10.23
C ARG A 103 -12.55 -20.69 -10.34
N GLU A 104 -12.08 -19.93 -9.38
CA GLU A 104 -12.17 -18.46 -9.41
C GLU A 104 -11.09 -17.88 -10.33
N ILE A 105 -11.49 -17.03 -11.26
CA ILE A 105 -10.63 -16.32 -12.21
C ILE A 105 -10.83 -14.85 -12.02
N ARG A 106 -9.77 -14.12 -11.74
CA ARG A 106 -9.80 -12.65 -11.64
C ARG A 106 -9.72 -12.03 -13.02
N VAL A 107 -10.71 -11.20 -13.34
CA VAL A 107 -10.84 -10.57 -14.65
C VAL A 107 -11.19 -9.10 -14.54
N THR A 108 -10.91 -8.36 -15.61
CA THR A 108 -11.54 -7.05 -15.86
C THR A 108 -12.54 -7.22 -16.99
N VAL A 109 -13.70 -6.59 -16.80
CA VAL A 109 -14.81 -6.64 -17.75
C VAL A 109 -15.09 -5.24 -18.29
N THR A 110 -15.24 -5.14 -19.60
CA THR A 110 -15.70 -3.92 -20.29
C THR A 110 -16.98 -4.25 -21.03
N LEU A 111 -18.02 -3.42 -20.86
CA LEU A 111 -19.30 -3.55 -21.54
C LEU A 111 -19.56 -2.32 -22.40
N ALA A 112 -19.93 -2.53 -23.66
CA ALA A 112 -20.32 -1.48 -24.58
C ALA A 112 -21.69 -1.79 -25.22
N PRO A 113 -22.59 -0.79 -25.37
CA PRO A 113 -23.88 -1.01 -26.01
C PRO A 113 -23.72 -1.25 -27.49
N ILE A 114 -24.53 -2.16 -28.05
CA ILE A 114 -24.75 -2.31 -29.47
C ILE A 114 -26.01 -1.51 -29.80
N LEU A 115 -25.88 -0.54 -30.71
CA LEU A 115 -26.96 0.37 -31.08
C LEU A 115 -27.51 0.01 -32.47
N ASP A 116 -28.82 0.18 -32.67
CA ASP A 116 -29.43 0.09 -34.01
C ASP A 116 -29.22 1.38 -34.83
N ALA A 117 -29.77 1.43 -36.03
CA ALA A 117 -29.67 2.60 -36.91
C ALA A 117 -30.36 3.87 -36.33
N LEU A 118 -31.22 3.72 -35.33
CA LEU A 118 -31.91 4.80 -34.63
C LEU A 118 -31.23 5.20 -33.32
N GLY A 119 -30.06 4.58 -32.99
CA GLY A 119 -29.29 4.83 -31.76
C GLY A 119 -29.90 4.17 -30.51
N GLN A 120 -30.83 3.22 -30.67
CA GLN A 120 -31.40 2.50 -29.53
C GLN A 120 -30.56 1.26 -29.22
N PRO A 121 -30.30 0.95 -27.91
CA PRO A 121 -29.61 -0.26 -27.54
C PRO A 121 -30.38 -1.52 -27.94
N VAL A 122 -29.75 -2.41 -28.68
CA VAL A 122 -30.30 -3.72 -29.08
C VAL A 122 -29.56 -4.88 -28.41
N GLY A 123 -28.48 -4.56 -27.71
CA GLY A 123 -27.67 -5.53 -26.97
C GLY A 123 -26.38 -4.89 -26.45
N ALA A 124 -25.45 -5.71 -26.03
CA ALA A 124 -24.13 -5.26 -25.58
C ALA A 124 -23.03 -6.21 -26.05
N VAL A 125 -21.83 -5.68 -26.21
CA VAL A 125 -20.58 -6.44 -26.30
C VAL A 125 -19.94 -6.42 -24.91
N GLU A 126 -19.56 -7.59 -24.43
CA GLU A 126 -18.77 -7.75 -23.22
C GLU A 126 -17.38 -8.29 -23.59
N THR A 127 -16.33 -7.63 -23.10
CA THR A 127 -14.95 -8.13 -23.20
C THR A 127 -14.44 -8.50 -21.82
N ILE A 128 -13.73 -9.64 -21.74
CA ILE A 128 -13.22 -10.22 -20.53
C ILE A 128 -11.73 -10.40 -20.66
N ARG A 129 -10.95 -9.72 -19.82
CA ARG A 129 -9.49 -9.86 -19.75
C ARG A 129 -9.12 -10.63 -18.49
N ASP A 130 -8.49 -11.79 -18.65
CA ASP A 130 -7.92 -12.54 -17.53
C ASP A 130 -6.67 -11.81 -17.01
N ILE A 131 -6.72 -11.40 -15.75
CA ILE A 131 -5.62 -10.72 -15.05
C ILE A 131 -4.97 -11.63 -13.99
N SER A 132 -5.34 -12.92 -13.93
CA SER A 132 -4.85 -13.85 -12.91
C SER A 132 -3.34 -14.00 -12.93
N ALA A 133 -2.71 -14.16 -14.12
CA ALA A 133 -1.25 -14.27 -14.25
C ALA A 133 -0.52 -13.00 -13.77
N VAL A 134 -1.05 -11.82 -14.12
CA VAL A 134 -0.50 -10.53 -13.67
C VAL A 134 -0.66 -10.39 -12.15
N HIS A 135 -1.79 -10.84 -11.62
CA HIS A 135 -2.05 -10.81 -10.18
C HIS A 135 -1.14 -11.78 -9.43
N THR A 136 -0.98 -13.02 -9.91
CA THR A 136 -0.08 -14.03 -9.30
C THR A 136 1.38 -13.57 -9.36
N LEU A 137 1.82 -12.96 -10.45
CA LEU A 137 3.15 -12.35 -10.55
C LEU A 137 3.31 -11.18 -9.56
N ARG A 138 2.30 -10.34 -9.42
CA ARG A 138 2.29 -9.26 -8.42
C ARG A 138 2.29 -9.79 -7.00
N GLU A 139 1.52 -10.85 -6.71
CA GLU A 139 1.51 -11.52 -5.40
C GLU A 139 2.85 -12.22 -5.11
N ALA A 140 3.45 -12.91 -6.07
CA ALA A 140 4.76 -13.52 -5.92
C ALA A 140 5.87 -12.46 -5.73
N LEU A 141 5.81 -11.35 -6.47
CA LEU A 141 6.71 -10.21 -6.27
C LEU A 141 6.45 -9.50 -4.94
N SER A 142 5.18 -9.34 -4.54
CA SER A 142 4.84 -8.71 -3.25
C SER A 142 5.11 -9.66 -2.08
N GLY A 143 5.02 -10.99 -2.26
CA GLY A 143 5.44 -11.97 -1.25
C GLY A 143 6.93 -11.84 -0.90
N ARG A 144 7.77 -11.49 -1.87
CA ARG A 144 9.20 -11.18 -1.65
C ARG A 144 9.43 -9.93 -0.81
N PHE A 145 8.46 -9.02 -0.77
CA PHE A 145 8.54 -7.73 -0.10
C PHE A 145 7.66 -7.65 1.15
N ARG A 146 7.13 -8.78 1.61
CA ARG A 146 6.26 -8.87 2.79
C ARG A 146 6.85 -9.78 3.86
N MET A 147 6.78 -9.29 5.11
CA MET A 147 7.06 -10.07 6.31
C MET A 147 5.92 -9.83 7.31
N GLY A 148 4.97 -10.74 7.38
CA GLY A 148 3.72 -10.51 8.08
C GLY A 148 2.94 -9.32 7.47
N GLU A 149 2.59 -8.34 8.29
CA GLU A 149 1.96 -7.08 7.84
C GLU A 149 2.96 -6.05 7.30
N MET A 150 4.27 -6.30 7.41
CA MET A 150 5.29 -5.37 6.91
C MET A 150 5.46 -5.51 5.40
N VAL A 151 5.58 -4.37 4.73
CA VAL A 151 5.75 -4.29 3.28
C VAL A 151 6.86 -3.31 2.96
N SER A 152 7.90 -3.74 2.23
CA SER A 152 8.99 -2.87 1.80
C SER A 152 9.75 -3.43 0.59
N LYS A 153 10.18 -2.53 -0.32
CA LYS A 153 11.12 -2.80 -1.42
C LYS A 153 12.50 -2.22 -1.16
N SER A 154 12.64 -1.45 -0.09
CA SER A 154 13.89 -0.80 0.26
C SER A 154 14.98 -1.84 0.55
N PRO A 155 16.19 -1.73 -0.03
CA PRO A 155 17.29 -2.64 0.22
C PRO A 155 17.62 -2.78 1.71
N ARG A 156 17.63 -1.66 2.44
CA ARG A 156 17.89 -1.65 3.89
C ARG A 156 16.84 -2.44 4.68
N MET A 157 15.57 -2.38 4.27
CA MET A 157 14.51 -3.18 4.90
C MET A 157 14.60 -4.64 4.50
N GLN A 158 15.03 -4.95 3.27
CA GLN A 158 15.24 -6.34 2.84
C GLN A 158 16.37 -7.01 3.64
N GLU A 159 17.48 -6.31 3.91
CA GLU A 159 18.54 -6.81 4.79
C GLU A 159 18.01 -7.14 6.18
N ILE A 160 17.10 -6.31 6.73
CA ILE A 160 16.44 -6.60 8.00
C ILE A 160 15.53 -7.83 7.90
N PHE A 161 14.76 -7.96 6.82
CA PHE A 161 13.86 -9.10 6.62
C PHE A 161 14.61 -10.41 6.47
N ASP A 162 15.78 -10.41 5.84
CA ASP A 162 16.60 -11.60 5.63
C ASP A 162 17.11 -12.19 6.96
N ILE A 163 17.44 -11.35 7.94
CA ILE A 163 17.93 -11.77 9.26
C ILE A 163 16.82 -11.95 10.31
N LEU A 164 15.58 -11.50 9.99
CA LEU A 164 14.47 -11.49 10.94
C LEU A 164 14.09 -12.89 11.45
N PRO A 165 14.07 -13.97 10.61
CA PRO A 165 13.81 -15.33 11.08
C PRO A 165 14.80 -15.79 12.15
N ASP A 166 16.10 -15.55 11.94
CA ASP A 166 17.16 -15.93 12.89
C ASP A 166 17.00 -15.15 14.21
N ILE A 167 16.70 -13.86 14.12
CA ILE A 167 16.39 -13.02 15.29
C ILE A 167 15.16 -13.55 16.03
N ALA A 168 14.13 -13.94 15.30
CA ALA A 168 12.89 -14.41 15.88
C ALA A 168 13.06 -15.76 16.60
N GLU A 169 13.86 -16.67 16.04
CA GLU A 169 14.17 -17.97 16.65
C GLU A 169 14.97 -17.83 17.95
N SER A 170 15.81 -16.82 18.05
CA SER A 170 16.56 -16.50 19.26
C SER A 170 15.63 -15.97 20.36
N ASP A 171 15.92 -16.32 21.63
CA ASP A 171 15.20 -15.78 22.81
C ASP A 171 15.84 -14.48 23.34
N SER A 172 16.79 -13.93 22.60
CA SER A 172 17.51 -12.71 22.95
C SER A 172 16.61 -11.48 22.96
N THR A 173 16.98 -10.49 23.77
CA THR A 173 16.33 -9.18 23.77
C THR A 173 16.62 -8.45 22.46
N VAL A 174 15.60 -7.80 21.90
CA VAL A 174 15.70 -7.01 20.67
C VAL A 174 15.39 -5.56 20.97
N LEU A 175 16.26 -4.66 20.52
CA LEU A 175 16.06 -3.22 20.57
C LEU A 175 15.73 -2.70 19.16
N ILE A 176 14.56 -2.09 18.99
CA ILE A 176 14.13 -1.50 17.72
C ILE A 176 14.20 0.02 17.83
N GLU A 177 15.14 0.63 17.14
CA GLU A 177 15.25 2.09 17.04
C GLU A 177 14.67 2.60 15.71
N GLY A 178 14.06 3.76 15.76
CA GLY A 178 13.53 4.41 14.56
C GLY A 178 12.53 5.51 14.88
N PRO A 179 12.33 6.47 13.97
CA PRO A 179 11.44 7.60 14.22
C PRO A 179 10.01 7.16 14.47
N THR A 180 9.22 8.03 15.08
CA THR A 180 7.80 7.79 15.35
C THR A 180 7.07 7.48 14.03
N GLY A 181 6.21 6.43 14.04
CA GLY A 181 5.46 6.01 12.85
C GLY A 181 6.27 5.23 11.81
N SER A 182 7.52 4.83 12.08
CA SER A 182 8.35 4.03 11.16
C SER A 182 7.95 2.56 11.04
N GLY A 183 7.09 2.04 11.95
CA GLY A 183 6.63 0.66 11.96
C GLY A 183 7.25 -0.22 13.05
N LYS A 184 7.81 0.36 14.12
CA LYS A 184 8.44 -0.37 15.24
C LYS A 184 7.52 -1.43 15.86
N GLU A 185 6.25 -1.09 16.07
CA GLU A 185 5.25 -2.01 16.63
C GLU A 185 4.96 -3.19 15.69
N VAL A 186 4.84 -2.93 14.38
CA VAL A 186 4.62 -3.98 13.37
C VAL A 186 5.84 -4.91 13.27
N MET A 187 7.06 -4.36 13.38
CA MET A 187 8.30 -5.13 13.46
C MET A 187 8.32 -6.04 14.69
N ALA A 188 7.95 -5.52 15.85
CA ALA A 188 7.89 -6.31 17.08
C ALA A 188 6.85 -7.44 17.00
N ALA A 189 5.69 -7.18 16.39
CA ALA A 189 4.68 -8.20 16.14
C ALA A 189 5.19 -9.28 15.18
N ALA A 190 5.88 -8.91 14.10
CA ALA A 190 6.47 -9.86 13.17
C ALA A 190 7.53 -10.76 13.84
N ILE A 191 8.38 -10.19 14.70
CA ILE A 191 9.34 -10.98 15.48
C ILE A 191 8.64 -12.00 16.38
N HIS A 192 7.56 -11.60 17.05
CA HIS A 192 6.79 -12.51 17.89
C HIS A 192 6.13 -13.63 17.07
N GLU A 193 5.48 -13.29 15.95
CA GLU A 193 4.79 -14.25 15.08
C GLU A 193 5.72 -15.30 14.45
N LEU A 194 6.96 -14.91 14.16
CA LEU A 194 7.99 -15.81 13.63
C LEU A 194 8.70 -16.62 14.73
N SER A 195 8.51 -16.26 16.02
CA SER A 195 9.24 -16.88 17.14
C SER A 195 8.64 -18.22 17.59
N PRO A 196 9.40 -19.02 18.34
CA PRO A 196 8.85 -20.21 19.03
C PRO A 196 7.71 -19.87 19.99
N ARG A 197 7.68 -18.60 20.49
CA ARG A 197 6.67 -18.08 21.44
C ARG A 197 5.39 -17.57 20.76
N ARG A 198 5.20 -17.73 19.46
CA ARG A 198 4.05 -17.23 18.66
C ARG A 198 2.67 -17.65 19.18
N LYS A 199 2.58 -18.75 19.94
CA LYS A 199 1.35 -19.22 20.56
C LYS A 199 1.12 -18.61 21.96
N GLY A 200 2.13 -17.96 22.53
CA GLY A 200 2.06 -17.28 23.82
C GLY A 200 1.48 -15.87 23.69
N PRO A 201 1.24 -15.20 24.81
CA PRO A 201 0.72 -13.84 24.79
C PRO A 201 1.74 -12.84 24.23
N PHE A 202 1.26 -11.89 23.39
CA PHE A 202 2.00 -10.71 22.97
C PHE A 202 1.43 -9.49 23.69
N VAL A 203 2.10 -9.07 24.77
CA VAL A 203 1.66 -7.96 25.61
C VAL A 203 2.40 -6.70 25.24
N LYS A 204 1.65 -5.63 24.93
CA LYS A 204 2.22 -4.34 24.52
C LYS A 204 2.08 -3.33 25.66
N VAL A 205 3.12 -2.52 25.87
CA VAL A 205 3.13 -1.41 26.81
C VAL A 205 3.82 -0.22 26.17
N ASN A 206 3.11 0.90 26.07
CA ASN A 206 3.71 2.16 25.65
C ASN A 206 4.11 2.94 26.92
N CYS A 207 5.41 3.10 27.14
CA CYS A 207 5.94 3.70 28.36
C CYS A 207 5.71 5.22 28.41
N ALA A 208 5.66 5.88 27.26
CA ALA A 208 5.40 7.33 27.20
C ALA A 208 3.90 7.69 27.43
N ALA A 209 2.99 6.74 27.16
CA ALA A 209 1.55 6.99 27.29
C ALA A 209 1.04 6.86 28.73
N ILE A 210 1.84 6.29 29.62
CA ILE A 210 1.45 6.00 31.01
C ILE A 210 2.26 6.93 31.95
N PRO A 211 1.63 7.68 32.86
CA PRO A 211 2.36 8.45 33.86
C PRO A 211 3.33 7.56 34.66
N ASP A 212 4.53 8.05 34.97
CA ASP A 212 5.59 7.31 35.64
C ASP A 212 5.14 6.60 36.92
N THR A 213 4.31 7.26 37.72
CA THR A 213 3.76 6.71 38.96
C THR A 213 2.86 5.50 38.73
N LEU A 214 2.25 5.39 37.56
CA LEU A 214 1.39 4.27 37.17
C LEU A 214 2.13 3.22 36.36
N LEU A 215 3.16 3.61 35.61
CA LEU A 215 3.91 2.70 34.75
C LEU A 215 4.53 1.55 35.55
N GLU A 216 5.06 1.85 36.73
CA GLU A 216 5.61 0.84 37.62
C GLU A 216 4.55 -0.17 38.05
N SER A 217 3.37 0.31 38.45
CA SER A 217 2.25 -0.54 38.88
C SER A 217 1.64 -1.34 37.70
N GLU A 218 1.63 -0.79 36.51
CA GLU A 218 1.21 -1.51 35.29
C GLU A 218 2.19 -2.63 34.93
N LEU A 219 3.51 -2.35 34.95
CA LEU A 219 4.51 -3.34 34.57
C LEU A 219 4.62 -4.49 35.56
N PHE A 220 4.73 -4.18 36.86
CA PHE A 220 5.05 -5.17 37.90
C PHE A 220 3.82 -5.62 38.71
N GLY A 221 2.69 -4.92 38.61
CA GLY A 221 1.51 -5.19 39.39
C GLY A 221 1.63 -4.72 40.85
N TYR A 222 0.58 -4.90 41.59
CA TYR A 222 0.52 -4.53 43.03
C TYR A 222 -0.35 -5.46 43.83
N LEU A 223 -0.02 -5.57 45.11
CA LEU A 223 -0.84 -6.26 46.11
C LEU A 223 -1.78 -5.26 46.80
N ARG A 224 -2.88 -5.78 47.34
CA ARG A 224 -3.83 -5.00 48.13
C ARG A 224 -3.10 -4.25 49.25
N GLY A 225 -3.35 -2.94 49.38
CA GLY A 225 -2.74 -2.07 50.36
C GLY A 225 -1.38 -1.48 49.94
N ALA A 226 -0.89 -1.73 48.77
CA ALA A 226 0.37 -1.15 48.25
C ALA A 226 0.32 0.40 48.21
N PHE A 227 -0.86 0.97 48.00
CA PHE A 227 -1.14 2.42 48.07
C PHE A 227 -2.62 2.64 48.41
N THR A 228 -3.02 3.89 48.67
CA THR A 228 -4.35 4.24 49.22
C THR A 228 -5.54 3.64 48.47
N ASP A 229 -5.44 3.53 47.13
CA ASP A 229 -6.50 3.01 46.27
C ASP A 229 -6.32 1.53 45.86
N ALA A 230 -5.32 0.87 46.36
CA ALA A 230 -5.06 -0.56 46.09
C ALA A 230 -6.04 -1.48 46.87
N LYS A 231 -7.30 -1.53 46.45
CA LYS A 231 -8.38 -2.30 47.06
C LYS A 231 -8.29 -3.81 46.82
N ARG A 232 -7.60 -4.24 45.77
CA ARG A 232 -7.42 -5.63 45.32
C ARG A 232 -6.04 -5.83 44.72
N ASP A 233 -5.59 -7.06 44.60
CA ASP A 233 -4.38 -7.39 43.83
C ASP A 233 -4.61 -7.15 42.35
N LYS A 234 -3.57 -6.68 41.68
CA LYS A 234 -3.57 -6.52 40.22
C LYS A 234 -2.30 -7.12 39.63
N PRO A 235 -2.40 -8.13 38.71
CA PRO A 235 -1.24 -8.66 38.02
C PRO A 235 -0.64 -7.61 37.08
N GLY A 236 0.69 -7.53 37.04
CA GLY A 236 1.42 -6.66 36.14
C GLY A 236 1.55 -7.25 34.73
N ARG A 237 2.00 -6.43 33.77
CA ARG A 237 2.21 -6.82 32.37
C ARG A 237 3.21 -7.96 32.23
N PHE A 238 4.25 -8.02 33.07
CA PHE A 238 5.18 -9.15 33.12
C PHE A 238 4.48 -10.46 33.42
N ALA A 239 3.57 -10.48 34.39
CA ALA A 239 2.80 -11.67 34.72
C ALA A 239 1.86 -12.08 33.58
N LEU A 240 1.23 -11.11 32.92
CA LEU A 240 0.35 -11.34 31.78
C LEU A 240 1.10 -11.83 30.53
N ALA A 241 2.40 -11.50 30.39
CA ALA A 241 3.23 -11.93 29.28
C ALA A 241 3.91 -13.30 29.51
N GLN A 242 3.61 -13.99 30.62
CA GLN A 242 4.22 -15.26 30.98
C GLN A 242 4.16 -16.29 29.82
N GLY A 243 5.30 -16.88 29.48
CA GLY A 243 5.44 -17.83 28.36
C GLY A 243 5.39 -17.19 26.96
N GLY A 244 5.27 -15.86 26.87
CA GLY A 244 5.13 -15.12 25.63
C GLY A 244 6.19 -14.02 25.46
N THR A 245 5.76 -12.87 24.92
CA THR A 245 6.60 -11.72 24.62
C THR A 245 6.01 -10.44 25.19
N LEU A 246 6.85 -9.64 25.83
CA LEU A 246 6.51 -8.28 26.28
C LEU A 246 7.17 -7.28 25.35
N PHE A 247 6.37 -6.46 24.68
CA PHE A 247 6.81 -5.35 23.87
C PHE A 247 6.72 -4.05 24.68
N LEU A 248 7.88 -3.42 24.88
CA LEU A 248 8.03 -2.14 25.58
C LEU A 248 8.30 -1.05 24.54
N ASP A 249 7.30 -0.22 24.25
CA ASP A 249 7.44 0.90 23.33
C ASP A 249 7.86 2.18 24.08
N GLU A 250 8.71 2.99 23.42
CA GLU A 250 9.28 4.25 23.92
C GLU A 250 10.01 4.09 25.28
N VAL A 251 10.90 3.06 25.35
CA VAL A 251 11.66 2.78 26.58
C VAL A 251 12.58 3.92 27.02
N GLY A 252 12.96 4.80 26.08
CA GLY A 252 13.77 5.99 26.37
C GLY A 252 13.10 7.01 27.29
N ASP A 253 11.79 6.90 27.49
CA ASP A 253 11.01 7.80 28.33
C ASP A 253 10.73 7.23 29.75
N MET A 254 11.29 6.05 30.07
CA MET A 254 11.15 5.45 31.41
C MET A 254 11.90 6.24 32.47
N SER A 255 11.28 6.41 33.64
CA SER A 255 11.95 6.99 34.82
C SER A 255 13.08 6.10 35.35
N PRO A 256 14.09 6.66 36.02
CA PRO A 256 15.21 5.90 36.60
C PRO A 256 14.77 4.76 37.54
N ALA A 257 13.67 4.95 38.27
CA ALA A 257 13.12 3.92 39.17
C ALA A 257 12.63 2.69 38.40
N VAL A 258 11.90 2.89 37.29
CA VAL A 258 11.45 1.82 36.41
C VAL A 258 12.62 1.13 35.73
N GLN A 259 13.63 1.89 35.28
CA GLN A 259 14.84 1.35 34.66
C GLN A 259 15.56 0.36 35.59
N VAL A 260 15.71 0.68 36.89
CA VAL A 260 16.35 -0.21 37.88
C VAL A 260 15.57 -1.52 38.04
N LYS A 261 14.24 -1.45 38.10
CA LYS A 261 13.40 -2.65 38.23
C LYS A 261 13.40 -3.50 36.96
N LEU A 262 13.38 -2.86 35.80
CA LEU A 262 13.46 -3.56 34.52
C LEU A 262 14.82 -4.31 34.38
N LEU A 263 15.93 -3.69 34.78
CA LEU A 263 17.24 -4.33 34.79
C LEU A 263 17.23 -5.61 35.62
N ARG A 264 16.68 -5.57 36.84
CA ARG A 264 16.57 -6.76 37.68
C ARG A 264 15.78 -7.89 37.01
N VAL A 265 14.68 -7.57 36.34
CA VAL A 265 13.91 -8.59 35.60
C VAL A 265 14.70 -9.20 34.46
N LEU A 266 15.47 -8.39 33.73
CA LEU A 266 16.33 -8.87 32.65
C LEU A 266 17.42 -9.82 33.13
N GLU A 267 18.00 -9.55 34.31
CA GLU A 267 19.10 -10.32 34.89
C GLU A 267 18.62 -11.56 35.66
N GLU A 268 17.67 -11.36 36.57
CA GLU A 268 17.26 -12.37 37.53
C GLU A 268 16.04 -13.18 37.08
N LYS A 269 15.35 -12.77 35.99
CA LYS A 269 14.09 -13.35 35.51
C LYS A 269 13.02 -13.43 36.59
N GLN A 270 12.99 -12.42 37.46
CA GLN A 270 11.99 -12.29 38.53
C GLN A 270 11.74 -10.81 38.85
N PHE A 271 10.60 -10.55 39.46
CA PHE A 271 10.22 -9.22 39.95
C PHE A 271 9.44 -9.30 41.25
N VAL A 272 9.38 -8.21 41.99
CA VAL A 272 8.54 -8.09 43.20
C VAL A 272 7.42 -7.10 42.88
N PRO A 273 6.13 -7.52 43.02
CA PRO A 273 5.00 -6.61 42.91
C PRO A 273 5.06 -5.47 43.92
N LEU A 274 4.44 -4.34 43.66
CA LEU A 274 4.39 -3.22 44.59
C LEU A 274 3.64 -3.64 45.85
N GLY A 275 4.19 -3.30 47.03
CA GLY A 275 3.66 -3.70 48.33
C GLY A 275 3.93 -5.17 48.69
N GLY A 276 4.58 -5.93 47.81
CA GLY A 276 5.00 -7.30 48.05
C GLY A 276 6.43 -7.43 48.54
N THR A 277 6.77 -8.61 49.09
CA THR A 277 8.14 -8.98 49.51
C THR A 277 8.64 -10.24 48.79
N THR A 278 7.72 -11.01 48.22
CA THR A 278 8.05 -12.29 47.56
C THR A 278 8.35 -12.07 46.07
N PRO A 279 9.51 -12.52 45.60
CA PRO A 279 9.85 -12.44 44.16
C PRO A 279 8.99 -13.43 43.35
N VAL A 280 8.51 -12.98 42.21
CA VAL A 280 7.74 -13.76 41.23
C VAL A 280 8.65 -14.05 40.05
N LYS A 281 8.89 -15.33 39.76
CA LYS A 281 9.65 -15.75 38.58
C LYS A 281 8.84 -15.53 37.31
N VAL A 282 9.51 -15.10 36.24
CA VAL A 282 8.88 -14.82 34.96
C VAL A 282 9.73 -15.32 33.80
N ASP A 283 9.08 -16.01 32.87
CA ASP A 283 9.66 -16.45 31.59
C ASP A 283 9.00 -15.64 30.45
N VAL A 284 9.63 -14.54 30.07
CA VAL A 284 9.14 -13.60 29.07
C VAL A 284 10.28 -13.14 28.17
N ARG A 285 10.07 -13.19 26.86
CA ARG A 285 10.95 -12.54 25.90
C ARG A 285 10.66 -11.04 25.87
N ILE A 286 11.68 -10.20 25.83
CA ILE A 286 11.54 -8.74 25.79
C ILE A 286 11.92 -8.22 24.42
N ILE A 287 11.05 -7.38 23.84
CA ILE A 287 11.33 -6.55 22.68
C ILE A 287 11.13 -5.11 23.12
N ALA A 288 12.15 -4.28 22.99
CA ALA A 288 12.13 -2.86 23.35
C ALA A 288 12.12 -2.00 22.08
N ALA A 289 11.43 -0.88 22.12
CA ALA A 289 11.43 0.08 21.02
C ALA A 289 11.58 1.51 21.55
N THR A 290 12.18 2.37 20.73
CA THR A 290 12.34 3.79 21.04
C THR A 290 12.47 4.63 19.77
N ASN A 291 12.01 5.88 19.83
CA ASN A 291 12.26 6.90 18.81
C ASN A 291 13.49 7.78 19.11
N ARG A 292 14.11 7.60 20.27
CA ARG A 292 15.28 8.38 20.74
C ARG A 292 16.53 7.50 20.76
N PRO A 293 17.69 7.96 20.24
CA PRO A 293 18.91 7.22 20.33
C PRO A 293 19.30 6.98 21.81
N LEU A 294 19.23 5.73 22.29
CA LEU A 294 19.51 5.42 23.69
C LEU A 294 20.96 5.78 24.08
N GLU A 295 21.91 5.65 23.18
CA GLU A 295 23.31 6.03 23.40
C GLU A 295 23.47 7.50 23.82
N GLU A 296 22.67 8.42 23.22
CA GLU A 296 22.65 9.82 23.62
C GLU A 296 22.06 10.02 25.02
N LEU A 297 21.02 9.24 25.37
CA LEU A 297 20.40 9.30 26.70
C LEU A 297 21.35 8.75 27.77
N VAL A 298 22.11 7.71 27.46
CA VAL A 298 23.17 7.16 28.35
C VAL A 298 24.27 8.22 28.58
N SER A 299 24.76 8.87 27.52
CA SER A 299 25.79 9.92 27.63
C SER A 299 25.34 11.10 28.50
N ARG A 300 24.04 11.40 28.47
CA ARG A 300 23.40 12.44 29.31
C ARG A 300 22.99 11.96 30.70
N LYS A 301 23.25 10.69 31.05
CA LYS A 301 22.84 10.06 32.32
C LYS A 301 21.32 10.06 32.58
N ILE A 302 20.52 10.13 31.52
CA ILE A 302 19.05 10.01 31.57
C ILE A 302 18.66 8.53 31.52
N PHE A 303 19.42 7.73 30.79
CA PHE A 303 19.24 6.28 30.71
C PHE A 303 20.47 5.58 31.29
N ARG A 304 20.26 4.48 31.98
CA ARG A 304 21.34 3.70 32.63
C ARG A 304 22.11 2.93 31.57
N ASP A 305 23.42 2.92 31.68
CA ASP A 305 24.33 2.18 30.81
C ASP A 305 24.19 0.66 30.96
N ASP A 306 24.03 0.16 32.19
CA ASP A 306 23.84 -1.27 32.46
C ASP A 306 22.55 -1.80 31.80
N LEU A 307 21.44 -1.07 31.90
CA LEU A 307 20.19 -1.42 31.24
C LEU A 307 20.32 -1.36 29.71
N TYR A 308 21.01 -0.34 29.18
CA TYR A 308 21.25 -0.22 27.75
C TYR A 308 21.93 -1.46 27.18
N TYR A 309 23.01 -1.94 27.78
CA TYR A 309 23.71 -3.15 27.32
C TYR A 309 22.87 -4.42 27.44
N ARG A 310 21.92 -4.49 28.36
CA ARG A 310 21.00 -5.63 28.50
C ARG A 310 19.84 -5.60 27.50
N LEU A 311 19.41 -4.41 27.07
CA LEU A 311 18.39 -4.24 26.03
C LEU A 311 18.98 -4.36 24.61
N ASN A 312 20.18 -3.86 24.40
CA ASN A 312 20.87 -3.78 23.11
C ASN A 312 21.70 -5.04 22.80
N ILE A 313 21.09 -6.24 22.89
CA ILE A 313 21.74 -7.49 22.46
C ILE A 313 21.64 -7.62 20.94
N ILE A 314 20.45 -7.38 20.39
CA ILE A 314 20.22 -7.33 18.95
C ILE A 314 19.57 -5.99 18.64
N LYS A 315 20.21 -5.17 17.80
CA LYS A 315 19.72 -3.86 17.40
C LYS A 315 19.14 -3.90 15.99
N ILE A 316 17.93 -3.38 15.84
CA ILE A 316 17.28 -3.16 14.54
C ILE A 316 17.00 -1.67 14.39
N GLU A 317 17.51 -1.07 13.32
CA GLU A 317 17.26 0.34 13.01
C GLU A 317 16.31 0.47 11.83
N LEU A 318 15.13 1.02 12.07
CA LEU A 318 14.13 1.28 11.04
C LEU A 318 14.37 2.65 10.39
N PRO A 319 14.62 2.71 9.07
CA PRO A 319 14.81 3.97 8.39
C PRO A 319 13.50 4.77 8.33
N PRO A 320 13.56 6.12 8.32
CA PRO A 320 12.39 6.95 8.07
C PRO A 320 11.88 6.76 6.64
N LEU A 321 10.58 7.04 6.40
CA LEU A 321 9.94 6.83 5.10
C LEU A 321 10.60 7.67 3.98
N ARG A 322 11.12 8.87 4.30
CA ARG A 322 11.85 9.73 3.34
C ARG A 322 13.12 9.07 2.76
N GLU A 323 13.71 8.08 3.46
CA GLU A 323 14.91 7.33 3.03
C GLU A 323 14.55 6.03 2.28
N ARG A 324 13.24 5.68 2.22
CA ARG A 324 12.71 4.51 1.51
C ARG A 324 11.49 4.87 0.67
N LYS A 325 11.61 5.92 -0.13
CA LYS A 325 10.50 6.44 -0.96
C LYS A 325 9.94 5.42 -1.94
N GLU A 326 10.75 4.45 -2.36
CA GLU A 326 10.36 3.31 -3.18
C GLU A 326 9.27 2.43 -2.53
N ASP A 327 9.09 2.54 -1.22
CA ASP A 327 8.03 1.83 -0.49
C ASP A 327 6.67 2.54 -0.59
N ILE A 328 6.64 3.85 -0.88
CA ILE A 328 5.40 4.63 -0.88
C ILE A 328 4.32 4.04 -1.79
N PRO A 329 4.61 3.69 -3.08
CA PRO A 329 3.58 3.09 -3.94
C PRO A 329 3.05 1.77 -3.39
N LEU A 330 3.93 0.94 -2.84
CA LEU A 330 3.59 -0.37 -2.29
C LEU A 330 2.75 -0.24 -1.00
N LEU A 331 3.07 0.72 -0.13
CA LEU A 331 2.31 1.03 1.08
C LEU A 331 0.93 1.60 0.73
N VAL A 332 0.83 2.47 -0.26
CA VAL A 332 -0.45 2.99 -0.76
C VAL A 332 -1.36 1.86 -1.25
N GLU A 333 -0.82 0.94 -2.06
CA GLU A 333 -1.56 -0.24 -2.54
C GLU A 333 -2.00 -1.13 -1.37
N HIS A 334 -1.12 -1.37 -0.40
CA HIS A 334 -1.43 -2.15 0.80
C HIS A 334 -2.57 -1.52 1.62
N PHE A 335 -2.51 -0.22 1.90
CA PHE A 335 -3.55 0.47 2.67
C PHE A 335 -4.88 0.50 1.93
N LEU A 336 -4.89 0.76 0.62
CA LEU A 336 -6.12 0.73 -0.18
C LEU A 336 -6.74 -0.66 -0.22
N SER A 337 -5.94 -1.71 -0.38
CA SER A 337 -6.42 -3.10 -0.35
C SER A 337 -7.07 -3.43 0.98
N ARG A 338 -6.43 -3.06 2.10
CA ARG A 338 -6.96 -3.26 3.45
C ARG A 338 -8.25 -2.48 3.69
N LEU A 339 -8.31 -1.21 3.27
CA LEU A 339 -9.50 -0.37 3.42
C LEU A 339 -10.66 -0.88 2.55
N ASN A 340 -10.39 -1.34 1.34
CA ASN A 340 -11.40 -1.94 0.46
C ASN A 340 -12.03 -3.19 1.11
N SER A 341 -11.21 -4.07 1.70
CA SER A 341 -11.70 -5.29 2.34
C SER A 341 -12.56 -5.00 3.59
N ILE A 342 -12.24 -3.93 4.34
CA ILE A 342 -12.96 -3.58 5.58
C ILE A 342 -14.21 -2.75 5.30
N LYS A 343 -14.11 -1.75 4.41
CA LYS A 343 -15.16 -0.73 4.19
C LYS A 343 -16.00 -0.97 2.92
N GLY A 344 -15.68 -1.99 2.12
CA GLY A 344 -16.49 -2.44 0.97
C GLY A 344 -16.52 -1.50 -0.23
N LYS A 345 -15.63 -0.49 -0.32
CA LYS A 345 -15.43 0.31 -1.53
C LYS A 345 -14.48 -0.43 -2.48
N ASN A 346 -14.46 0.01 -3.75
CA ASN A 346 -13.62 -0.59 -4.79
C ASN A 346 -12.71 0.49 -5.40
N ILE A 347 -11.79 1.04 -4.59
CA ILE A 347 -10.84 2.05 -5.04
C ILE A 347 -9.60 1.34 -5.55
N SER A 348 -9.33 1.46 -6.86
CA SER A 348 -8.26 0.73 -7.56
C SER A 348 -6.87 1.34 -7.34
N GLY A 349 -6.78 2.61 -6.93
CA GLY A 349 -5.50 3.27 -6.75
C GLY A 349 -5.61 4.78 -6.57
N VAL A 350 -4.47 5.44 -6.75
CA VAL A 350 -4.34 6.90 -6.71
C VAL A 350 -3.93 7.42 -8.10
N SER A 351 -4.32 8.64 -8.44
CA SER A 351 -3.89 9.27 -9.71
C SER A 351 -2.38 9.54 -9.70
N GLU A 352 -1.79 9.66 -10.89
CA GLU A 352 -0.36 9.98 -11.05
C GLU A 352 0.02 11.26 -10.30
N ARG A 353 -0.86 12.26 -10.33
CA ARG A 353 -0.67 13.53 -9.63
C ARG A 353 -0.61 13.35 -8.12
N VAL A 354 -1.49 12.52 -7.54
CA VAL A 354 -1.46 12.18 -6.11
C VAL A 354 -0.16 11.44 -5.77
N MET A 355 0.24 10.47 -6.59
CA MET A 355 1.49 9.75 -6.37
C MET A 355 2.70 10.68 -6.38
N GLN A 356 2.76 11.65 -7.32
CA GLN A 356 3.81 12.66 -7.35
C GLN A 356 3.85 13.52 -6.08
N ILE A 357 2.69 13.91 -5.55
CA ILE A 357 2.60 14.67 -4.29
C ILE A 357 3.17 13.84 -3.14
N LEU A 358 2.75 12.58 -3.01
CA LEU A 358 3.22 11.68 -1.97
C LEU A 358 4.73 11.42 -2.06
N MET A 359 5.26 11.16 -3.27
CA MET A 359 6.70 10.92 -3.48
C MET A 359 7.59 12.12 -3.13
N ASN A 360 7.05 13.34 -3.21
CA ASN A 360 7.78 14.57 -2.88
C ASN A 360 7.63 15.02 -1.44
N HIS A 361 6.70 14.42 -0.68
CA HIS A 361 6.49 14.75 0.72
C HIS A 361 7.58 14.17 1.63
N SER A 362 7.88 14.84 2.74
CA SER A 362 8.95 14.47 3.68
C SER A 362 8.53 13.43 4.72
N PHE A 363 7.22 13.27 4.94
CA PHE A 363 6.61 12.38 5.92
C PHE A 363 7.23 12.46 7.32
N PRO A 364 7.11 13.60 8.04
CA PRO A 364 7.58 13.70 9.42
C PRO A 364 6.95 12.64 10.34
N GLY A 365 5.69 12.27 10.11
CA GLY A 365 4.99 11.18 10.80
C GLY A 365 5.16 9.80 10.17
N ASN A 366 6.04 9.66 9.16
CA ASN A 366 6.40 8.40 8.50
C ASN A 366 5.19 7.62 7.94
N ILE A 367 5.16 6.28 8.17
CA ILE A 367 4.10 5.40 7.66
C ILE A 367 2.74 5.75 8.26
N ARG A 368 2.70 6.13 9.56
CA ARG A 368 1.44 6.51 10.21
C ARG A 368 0.80 7.74 9.57
N GLU A 369 1.60 8.70 9.14
CA GLU A 369 1.13 9.87 8.41
C GLU A 369 0.62 9.49 7.02
N LEU A 370 1.35 8.67 6.27
CA LEU A 370 0.92 8.16 4.97
C LEU A 370 -0.41 7.40 5.10
N GLU A 371 -0.54 6.53 6.09
CA GLU A 371 -1.77 5.79 6.37
C GLU A 371 -2.96 6.73 6.62
N ASN A 372 -2.77 7.75 7.46
CA ASN A 372 -3.81 8.74 7.75
C ASN A 372 -4.22 9.53 6.50
N ILE A 373 -3.25 9.93 5.66
CA ILE A 373 -3.51 10.63 4.40
C ILE A 373 -4.35 9.74 3.46
N ILE A 374 -3.98 8.47 3.32
CA ILE A 374 -4.71 7.54 2.46
C ILE A 374 -6.11 7.24 3.01
N GLU A 375 -6.24 7.05 4.33
CA GLU A 375 -7.56 6.84 4.95
C GLU A 375 -8.48 8.05 4.77
N HIS A 376 -7.97 9.27 4.99
CA HIS A 376 -8.70 10.51 4.75
C HIS A 376 -9.17 10.59 3.29
N ALA A 377 -8.26 10.38 2.34
CA ALA A 377 -8.58 10.42 0.92
C ALA A 377 -9.58 9.32 0.51
N TYR A 378 -9.44 8.13 1.09
CA TYR A 378 -10.36 7.01 0.88
C TYR A 378 -11.79 7.33 1.33
N VAL A 379 -11.95 7.97 2.49
CA VAL A 379 -13.28 8.36 3.02
C VAL A 379 -13.98 9.33 2.06
N LEU A 380 -13.26 10.32 1.55
CA LEU A 380 -13.79 11.36 0.66
C LEU A 380 -14.00 10.88 -0.79
N CYS A 381 -13.27 9.86 -1.22
CA CYS A 381 -13.34 9.33 -2.58
C CYS A 381 -14.64 8.54 -2.80
N ARG A 382 -15.41 8.94 -3.82
CA ARG A 382 -16.61 8.24 -4.32
C ARG A 382 -16.39 7.60 -5.69
N GLU A 383 -15.19 7.71 -6.21
CA GLU A 383 -14.75 7.23 -7.52
C GLU A 383 -13.86 5.99 -7.37
N SER A 384 -13.49 5.38 -8.48
CA SER A 384 -12.56 4.23 -8.47
C SER A 384 -11.10 4.62 -8.23
N THR A 385 -10.76 5.93 -8.28
CA THR A 385 -9.37 6.41 -8.17
C THR A 385 -9.31 7.67 -7.31
N ILE A 386 -8.39 7.72 -6.36
CA ILE A 386 -8.16 8.90 -5.51
C ILE A 386 -7.52 10.03 -6.34
N GLN A 387 -8.15 11.21 -6.33
CA GLN A 387 -7.71 12.42 -7.02
C GLN A 387 -7.13 13.44 -6.01
N GLU A 388 -6.40 14.47 -6.49
CA GLU A 388 -5.80 15.53 -5.65
C GLU A 388 -6.80 16.19 -4.70
N ARG A 389 -8.06 16.39 -5.14
CA ARG A 389 -9.13 16.99 -4.32
C ARG A 389 -9.54 16.19 -3.09
N HIS A 390 -9.14 14.91 -3.01
CA HIS A 390 -9.45 14.05 -1.87
C HIS A 390 -8.34 14.08 -0.81
N LEU A 391 -7.18 14.69 -1.10
CA LEU A 391 -6.08 14.84 -0.16
C LEU A 391 -6.37 15.95 0.87
N PRO A 392 -5.74 15.89 2.06
CA PRO A 392 -5.73 17.00 3.01
C PRO A 392 -5.23 18.30 2.36
N ARG A 393 -5.87 19.43 2.69
CA ARG A 393 -5.53 20.73 2.10
C ARG A 393 -4.09 21.16 2.38
N GLU A 394 -3.63 20.90 3.58
CA GLU A 394 -2.28 21.21 4.03
C GLU A 394 -1.24 20.57 3.12
N LEU A 395 -1.43 19.29 2.77
CA LEU A 395 -0.52 18.54 1.88
C LEU A 395 -0.51 19.12 0.46
N ILE A 396 -1.66 19.56 -0.04
CA ILE A 396 -1.77 20.19 -1.37
C ILE A 396 -1.04 21.55 -1.38
N GLU A 397 -1.23 22.35 -0.34
CA GLU A 397 -0.60 23.68 -0.20
C GLU A 397 0.91 23.55 -0.06
N GLU A 398 1.41 22.62 0.76
CA GLU A 398 2.85 22.33 0.87
C GLU A 398 3.47 21.88 -0.45
N SER A 399 2.76 21.01 -1.20
CA SER A 399 3.21 20.56 -2.53
C SER A 399 3.28 21.73 -3.52
N ARG A 400 2.32 22.66 -3.50
CA ARG A 400 2.32 23.86 -4.34
C ARG A 400 3.46 24.80 -3.96
N ALA A 401 3.61 25.10 -2.67
CA ALA A 401 4.69 25.96 -2.17
C ALA A 401 6.09 25.39 -2.43
N SER A 402 6.25 24.07 -2.36
CA SER A 402 7.52 23.39 -2.72
C SER A 402 7.81 23.48 -4.21
N ARG A 403 6.79 23.38 -5.05
CA ARG A 403 6.93 23.54 -6.50
C ARG A 403 7.27 24.98 -6.89
N GLU A 404 6.61 25.95 -6.28
CA GLU A 404 6.89 27.39 -6.49
C GLU A 404 8.31 27.74 -6.06
N ARG A 405 8.77 27.24 -4.91
CA ARG A 405 10.17 27.40 -4.46
C ARG A 405 11.16 26.77 -5.42
N SER A 406 10.87 25.58 -5.93
CA SER A 406 11.72 24.90 -6.93
C SER A 406 11.77 25.66 -8.25
N ILE A 407 10.68 26.28 -8.67
CA ILE A 407 10.63 27.15 -9.86
C ILE A 407 11.41 28.46 -9.57
N ALA A 408 11.18 29.08 -8.42
CA ALA A 408 11.86 30.33 -8.03
C ALA A 408 13.38 30.16 -7.83
N THR A 409 13.86 28.97 -7.42
CA THR A 409 15.30 28.68 -7.32
C THR A 409 15.93 28.33 -8.68
N LEU A 410 15.13 27.92 -9.66
CA LEU A 410 15.59 27.66 -11.03
C LEU A 410 15.61 28.95 -11.88
N ASP A 411 14.68 29.89 -11.62
CA ASP A 411 14.53 31.13 -12.38
C ASP A 411 15.82 32.00 -12.47
N PRO A 412 16.52 32.32 -11.36
CA PRO A 412 17.69 33.20 -11.45
C PRO A 412 18.87 32.60 -12.24
N MET A 413 19.01 31.29 -12.24
CA MET A 413 20.09 30.60 -12.96
C MET A 413 19.75 30.44 -14.45
N TRP A 414 18.47 30.19 -14.75
CA TRP A 414 17.98 30.07 -16.10
C TRP A 414 17.85 31.43 -16.80
N GLU A 415 17.44 32.46 -16.07
CA GLU A 415 17.43 33.85 -16.57
C GLU A 415 18.84 34.34 -16.89
N LYS A 416 19.82 34.09 -16.02
CA LYS A 416 21.23 34.41 -16.27
C LYS A 416 21.77 33.65 -17.49
N GLU A 417 21.45 32.37 -17.63
CA GLU A 417 21.87 31.56 -18.79
C GLU A 417 21.17 32.04 -20.08
N ALA A 418 19.87 32.35 -20.00
CA ALA A 418 19.11 32.90 -21.14
C ALA A 418 19.64 34.28 -21.56
N MET A 419 19.98 35.14 -20.59
CA MET A 419 20.55 36.46 -20.85
C MET A 419 21.93 36.33 -21.51
N ARG A 420 22.82 35.47 -21.01
CA ARG A 420 24.12 35.20 -21.60
C ARG A 420 24.01 34.63 -23.04
N ILE A 421 23.05 33.78 -23.31
CA ILE A 421 22.81 33.24 -24.65
C ILE A 421 22.26 34.33 -25.58
N LYS A 422 21.35 35.21 -25.12
CA LYS A 422 20.83 36.33 -25.90
C LYS A 422 21.94 37.32 -26.27
N GLU A 423 22.73 37.75 -25.27
CA GLU A 423 23.87 38.66 -25.48
C GLU A 423 24.89 38.10 -26.47
N ALA A 424 25.21 36.80 -26.37
CA ALA A 424 26.12 36.14 -27.30
C ALA A 424 25.56 36.04 -28.73
N LEU A 425 24.25 35.87 -28.89
CA LEU A 425 23.57 35.86 -30.18
C LEU A 425 23.52 37.25 -30.81
N GLU A 426 23.23 38.30 -30.02
CA GLU A 426 23.23 39.67 -30.47
C GLU A 426 24.63 40.13 -30.90
N ALA A 427 25.66 39.86 -30.07
CA ALA A 427 27.05 40.15 -30.40
C ALA A 427 27.55 39.42 -31.67
N ALA A 428 26.99 38.20 -31.93
CA ALA A 428 27.30 37.40 -33.12
C ALA A 428 26.43 37.74 -34.35
N GLY A 429 25.57 38.75 -34.29
CA GLY A 429 24.65 39.12 -35.37
C GLY A 429 23.70 37.98 -35.77
N GLY A 430 23.21 37.20 -34.78
CA GLY A 430 22.30 36.07 -34.97
C GLY A 430 22.98 34.76 -35.46
N LYS A 431 24.29 34.75 -35.68
CA LYS A 431 25.01 33.57 -36.17
C LYS A 431 25.26 32.58 -35.06
N LYS A 432 24.43 31.54 -34.98
CA LYS A 432 24.45 30.50 -33.91
C LYS A 432 25.82 29.81 -33.73
N LEU A 433 26.61 29.69 -34.80
CA LEU A 433 27.96 29.11 -34.71
C LEU A 433 28.97 30.04 -34.03
N ALA A 434 28.89 31.35 -34.27
CA ALA A 434 29.75 32.35 -33.67
C ALA A 434 29.38 32.52 -32.17
N ALA A 435 28.09 32.57 -31.83
CA ALA A 435 27.59 32.60 -30.45
C ALA A 435 27.99 31.36 -29.66
N ALA A 436 27.98 30.17 -30.28
CA ALA A 436 28.43 28.95 -29.60
C ALA A 436 29.94 29.00 -29.26
N ARG A 437 30.75 29.54 -30.16
CA ARG A 437 32.19 29.74 -29.92
C ARG A 437 32.47 30.75 -28.83
N SER A 438 31.76 31.85 -28.77
CA SER A 438 31.92 32.87 -27.71
C SER A 438 31.53 32.34 -26.32
N LEU A 439 30.56 31.43 -26.26
CA LEU A 439 30.11 30.77 -25.04
C LEU A 439 30.91 29.52 -24.66
N GLY A 440 31.92 29.13 -25.47
CA GLY A 440 32.75 27.95 -25.24
C GLY A 440 32.02 26.63 -25.33
N VAL A 441 30.91 26.56 -26.11
CA VAL A 441 30.08 25.34 -26.25
C VAL A 441 29.95 24.90 -27.68
N SER A 442 29.60 23.64 -27.91
CA SER A 442 29.30 23.15 -29.26
C SER A 442 27.97 23.74 -29.78
N ARG A 443 27.85 23.88 -31.11
CA ARG A 443 26.62 24.32 -31.78
C ARG A 443 25.40 23.50 -31.36
N ILE A 444 25.59 22.18 -31.17
CA ILE A 444 24.54 21.25 -30.74
C ILE A 444 24.14 21.52 -29.30
N THR A 445 25.11 21.79 -28.43
CA THR A 445 24.87 22.16 -27.03
C THR A 445 24.12 23.47 -26.89
N LEU A 446 24.52 24.49 -27.67
CA LEU A 446 23.81 25.77 -27.72
C LEU A 446 22.37 25.59 -28.23
N TRP A 447 22.15 24.82 -29.27
CA TRP A 447 20.83 24.56 -29.81
C TRP A 447 19.92 23.84 -28.81
N ARG A 448 20.44 22.82 -28.08
CA ARG A 448 19.68 22.14 -27.00
C ARG A 448 19.33 23.09 -25.87
N ARG A 449 20.24 23.98 -25.46
CA ARG A 449 20.00 24.99 -24.42
C ARG A 449 18.97 26.02 -24.87
N MET A 450 19.09 26.54 -26.07
CA MET A 450 18.12 27.47 -26.66
C MET A 450 16.71 26.86 -26.72
N ARG A 451 16.58 25.61 -27.18
CA ARG A 451 15.30 24.91 -27.24
C ARG A 451 14.68 24.71 -25.85
N ARG A 452 15.51 24.40 -24.85
CA ARG A 452 15.08 24.22 -23.46
C ARG A 452 14.62 25.54 -22.82
N LEU A 453 15.21 26.68 -23.21
CA LEU A 453 14.93 28.01 -22.73
C LEU A 453 13.87 28.76 -23.56
N GLY A 454 13.30 28.12 -24.59
CA GLY A 454 12.30 28.77 -25.45
C GLY A 454 12.86 29.89 -26.34
N LEU A 455 14.18 29.96 -26.52
CA LEU A 455 14.86 30.93 -27.39
C LEU A 455 14.98 30.33 -28.79
N GLN A 456 14.21 30.86 -29.77
CA GLN A 456 14.27 30.44 -31.17
C GLN A 456 15.29 31.23 -31.96
#